data_97c773e57cf9bd3d7bcdd4e37b37b785
#
_entry.id   97c773e57cf9bd3d7bcdd4e37b37b785
#
_cell.length_a   1.000
_cell.length_b   1.000
_cell.length_c   1.000
_cell.angle_alpha   90.00
_cell.angle_beta   90.00
_cell.angle_gamma   90.00
#
_symmetry.space_group_name_H-M   'P 1'
#
loop_
_entity.id
_entity.type
_entity.pdbx_description
1 polymer ?
#
loop_
_entity_poly.entity_id
_entity_poly.type
_entity_poly.pdbx_seq_one_letter_code
_entity_poly.pdbx_strand_id
1 'polypeptide(L)'
;MFIHIFIDMGTHKTCKICGETKSIDNFYKTQRGSKCKNCFLQITREYKMNKRKDLDFRKTEGIKQKERRIRLWQNTLINDSKRGREHNLTVNDINEMYKNQNGLCYWFKVPLIPSNKPKHPQQPSLDRLDGNKGYTKDNVVLACYSANIGRNENNLETWKNFLNLLFKD
;
A
#
# COMPACT_ATOMS: atom_id res chain seq x y z
N MET A 1 53.46 33.54 -21.52
CA MET A 1 51.97 33.43 -21.50
C MET A 1 51.64 32.08 -20.90
N PHE A 2 51.47 32.03 -19.57
CA PHE A 2 51.18 30.80 -18.87
C PHE A 2 49.65 30.60 -18.86
N ILE A 3 49.21 29.55 -19.56
CA ILE A 3 47.81 29.12 -19.53
C ILE A 3 47.61 28.40 -18.19
N HIS A 4 46.95 29.08 -17.25
CA HIS A 4 46.45 28.41 -16.03
C HIS A 4 45.31 27.46 -16.44
N ILE A 5 45.62 26.18 -16.53
CA ILE A 5 44.60 25.13 -16.56
C ILE A 5 43.97 25.07 -15.15
N PHE A 6 42.84 25.71 -14.97
CA PHE A 6 42.00 25.49 -13.80
C PHE A 6 41.48 24.04 -13.88
N ILE A 7 42.12 23.14 -13.14
CA ILE A 7 41.57 21.82 -12.89
C ILE A 7 40.39 22.08 -11.95
N ASP A 8 39.17 21.97 -12.47
CA ASP A 8 37.92 22.02 -11.75
C ASP A 8 37.83 20.79 -10.82
N MET A 9 38.47 20.92 -9.65
CA MET A 9 38.53 19.85 -8.65
C MET A 9 37.22 19.79 -7.87
N GLY A 10 36.24 18.99 -8.33
CA GLY A 10 35.17 18.55 -7.48
C GLY A 10 33.73 18.64 -7.96
N THR A 11 33.49 19.16 -9.17
CA THR A 11 32.10 19.31 -9.67
C THR A 11 31.63 18.14 -10.53
N HIS A 12 32.54 17.32 -11.05
CA HIS A 12 32.25 16.20 -11.96
C HIS A 12 32.84 14.88 -11.47
N LYS A 13 32.18 13.78 -11.80
CA LYS A 13 32.58 12.42 -11.45
C LYS A 13 32.25 11.45 -12.60
N THR A 14 33.14 10.48 -12.86
CA THR A 14 32.91 9.45 -13.86
C THR A 14 32.12 8.26 -13.28
N CYS A 15 31.03 7.89 -13.93
CA CYS A 15 30.23 6.72 -13.55
C CYS A 15 30.94 5.43 -13.98
N LYS A 16 31.19 4.52 -13.04
CA LYS A 16 31.82 3.20 -13.31
C LYS A 16 30.97 2.25 -14.15
N ILE A 17 29.69 2.54 -14.32
CA ILE A 17 28.77 1.66 -15.07
C ILE A 17 28.63 2.13 -16.52
N CYS A 18 28.26 3.39 -16.76
CA CYS A 18 28.13 3.92 -18.13
C CYS A 18 29.37 4.60 -18.67
N GLY A 19 30.43 4.80 -17.88
CA GLY A 19 31.66 5.47 -18.30
C GLY A 19 31.55 6.99 -18.46
N GLU A 20 30.37 7.57 -18.33
CA GLU A 20 30.17 9.00 -18.56
C GLU A 20 30.60 9.84 -17.36
N THR A 21 31.25 10.98 -17.63
CA THR A 21 31.57 12.01 -16.63
C THR A 21 30.39 12.96 -16.51
N LYS A 22 29.84 13.06 -15.30
CA LYS A 22 28.63 13.85 -14.99
C LYS A 22 28.88 14.74 -13.78
N SER A 23 28.10 15.81 -13.66
CA SER A 23 28.06 16.60 -12.42
C SER A 23 27.83 15.70 -11.20
N ILE A 24 28.47 16.04 -10.07
CA ILE A 24 28.35 15.32 -8.81
C ILE A 24 26.90 15.21 -8.32
N ASP A 25 26.02 16.13 -8.71
CA ASP A 25 24.59 16.10 -8.42
C ASP A 25 23.85 14.90 -9.06
N ASN A 26 24.44 14.30 -10.08
CA ASN A 26 23.95 13.06 -10.69
C ASN A 26 24.34 11.80 -9.91
N PHE A 27 24.96 11.93 -8.74
CA PHE A 27 25.31 10.83 -7.85
C PHE A 27 24.63 11.00 -6.49
N TYR A 28 24.42 9.90 -5.76
CA TYR A 28 23.87 9.96 -4.41
C TYR A 28 24.97 10.27 -3.39
N LYS A 29 24.71 11.20 -2.46
CA LYS A 29 25.67 11.63 -1.44
C LYS A 29 26.09 10.52 -0.47
N THR A 30 25.18 9.62 -0.16
CA THR A 30 25.36 8.55 0.83
C THR A 30 25.99 7.27 0.29
N GLN A 31 26.11 7.14 -1.02
CA GLN A 31 26.69 5.96 -1.63
C GLN A 31 28.16 6.24 -2.00
N ARG A 32 29.06 5.52 -1.34
CA ARG A 32 30.49 5.47 -1.70
C ARG A 32 30.70 4.96 -3.15
N GLY A 33 29.61 4.75 -3.89
CA GLY A 33 29.60 4.20 -5.23
C GLY A 33 29.82 5.24 -6.29
N SER A 34 30.56 4.82 -7.26
CA SER A 34 30.88 5.45 -8.52
C SER A 34 29.78 5.24 -9.57
N LYS A 35 28.52 5.05 -9.16
CA LYS A 35 27.37 4.85 -10.07
C LYS A 35 26.50 6.10 -10.11
N CYS A 36 26.22 6.63 -11.31
CA CYS A 36 25.28 7.75 -11.42
C CYS A 36 23.84 7.29 -11.05
N LYS A 37 22.96 8.24 -10.73
CA LYS A 37 21.56 7.99 -10.34
C LYS A 37 20.81 7.12 -11.35
N ASN A 38 21.00 7.37 -12.65
CA ASN A 38 20.33 6.60 -13.70
C ASN A 38 20.77 5.13 -13.72
N CYS A 39 22.08 4.86 -13.70
CA CYS A 39 22.60 3.49 -13.65
C CYS A 39 22.19 2.78 -12.35
N PHE A 40 22.19 3.49 -11.24
CA PHE A 40 21.73 2.94 -9.97
C PHE A 40 20.23 2.55 -10.01
N LEU A 41 19.38 3.42 -10.56
CA LEU A 41 17.96 3.14 -10.71
C LEU A 41 17.70 1.97 -11.66
N GLN A 42 18.44 1.89 -12.77
CA GLN A 42 18.31 0.77 -13.72
C GLN A 42 18.67 -0.56 -13.06
N ILE A 43 19.84 -0.67 -12.43
CA ILE A 43 20.27 -1.87 -11.71
C ILE A 43 19.25 -2.26 -10.63
N THR A 44 18.73 -1.27 -9.91
CA THR A 44 17.72 -1.51 -8.86
C THR A 44 16.41 -2.04 -9.45
N ARG A 45 15.97 -1.54 -10.61
CA ARG A 45 14.79 -2.03 -11.33
C ARG A 45 14.97 -3.47 -11.79
N GLU A 46 16.10 -3.78 -12.41
CA GLU A 46 16.43 -5.14 -12.87
C GLU A 46 16.50 -6.14 -11.70
N TYR A 47 17.16 -5.77 -10.62
CA TYR A 47 17.19 -6.57 -9.40
C TYR A 47 15.79 -6.85 -8.85
N LYS A 48 14.95 -5.83 -8.76
CA LYS A 48 13.56 -5.97 -8.29
C LYS A 48 12.72 -6.85 -9.22
N MET A 49 12.91 -6.72 -10.54
CA MET A 49 12.21 -7.55 -11.53
C MET A 49 12.62 -9.02 -11.43
N ASN A 50 13.93 -9.30 -11.33
CA ASN A 50 14.43 -10.65 -11.19
C ASN A 50 13.97 -11.30 -9.89
N LYS A 51 13.99 -10.55 -8.79
CA LYS A 51 13.49 -11.01 -7.49
C LYS A 51 11.98 -11.33 -7.52
N ARG A 52 11.18 -10.57 -8.29
CA ARG A 52 9.74 -10.86 -8.47
C ARG A 52 9.46 -12.12 -9.29
N LYS A 53 10.40 -12.56 -10.13
CA LYS A 53 10.30 -13.82 -10.88
C LYS A 53 10.63 -15.04 -10.03
N ASP A 54 11.34 -14.87 -8.93
CA ASP A 54 11.72 -15.93 -8.03
C ASP A 54 10.48 -16.45 -7.26
N LEU A 55 10.27 -17.77 -7.29
CA LEU A 55 9.15 -18.45 -6.61
C LEU A 55 9.23 -18.32 -5.08
N ASP A 56 10.43 -18.39 -4.51
CA ASP A 56 10.61 -18.27 -3.07
C ASP A 56 10.40 -16.84 -2.60
N PHE A 57 10.79 -15.85 -3.40
CA PHE A 57 10.47 -14.47 -3.13
C PHE A 57 8.95 -14.24 -3.12
N ARG A 58 8.20 -14.80 -4.10
CA ARG A 58 6.73 -14.68 -4.14
C ARG A 58 6.04 -15.33 -2.95
N LYS A 59 6.52 -16.51 -2.53
CA LYS A 59 6.02 -17.18 -1.31
C LYS A 59 6.26 -16.32 -0.06
N THR A 60 7.49 -15.79 0.09
CA THR A 60 7.86 -14.93 1.23
C THR A 60 7.03 -13.64 1.25
N GLU A 61 6.82 -12.99 0.12
CA GLU A 61 5.96 -11.81 0.03
C GLU A 61 4.49 -12.15 0.34
N GLY A 62 4.00 -13.30 -0.09
CA GLY A 62 2.66 -13.78 0.26
C GLY A 62 2.48 -13.96 1.77
N ILE A 63 3.47 -14.53 2.46
CA ILE A 63 3.47 -14.67 3.92
C ILE A 63 3.46 -13.28 4.58
N LYS A 64 4.33 -12.38 4.17
CA LYS A 64 4.37 -11.00 4.69
C LYS A 64 3.07 -10.24 4.48
N GLN A 65 2.42 -10.41 3.33
CA GLN A 65 1.11 -9.82 3.05
C GLN A 65 0.02 -10.37 3.99
N LYS A 66 0.04 -11.69 4.24
CA LYS A 66 -0.87 -12.32 5.20
C LYS A 66 -0.65 -11.78 6.61
N GLU A 67 0.59 -11.68 7.07
CA GLU A 67 0.94 -11.14 8.39
C GLU A 67 0.53 -9.67 8.54
N ARG A 68 0.76 -8.83 7.52
CA ARG A 68 0.31 -7.44 7.51
C ARG A 68 -1.20 -7.33 7.65
N ARG A 69 -1.93 -8.18 6.93
CA ARG A 69 -3.39 -8.21 6.97
C ARG A 69 -3.90 -8.60 8.36
N ILE A 70 -3.33 -9.63 8.96
CA ILE A 70 -3.68 -10.07 10.32
C ILE A 70 -3.43 -8.95 11.33
N ARG A 71 -2.26 -8.30 11.27
CA ARG A 71 -1.92 -7.18 12.17
C ARG A 71 -2.86 -5.99 12.00
N LEU A 72 -3.22 -5.64 10.77
CA LEU A 72 -4.17 -4.58 10.50
C LEU A 72 -5.52 -4.86 11.18
N TRP A 73 -6.01 -6.09 11.08
CA TRP A 73 -7.29 -6.46 11.66
C TRP A 73 -7.27 -6.56 13.18
N GLN A 74 -6.19 -7.07 13.75
CA GLN A 74 -6.00 -7.04 15.21
C GLN A 74 -6.06 -5.60 15.74
N ASN A 75 -5.36 -4.67 15.09
CA ASN A 75 -5.39 -3.26 15.49
C ASN A 75 -6.79 -2.65 15.34
N THR A 76 -7.54 -3.02 14.31
CA THR A 76 -8.91 -2.54 14.12
C THR A 76 -9.82 -3.01 15.26
N LEU A 77 -9.79 -4.31 15.59
CA LEU A 77 -10.58 -4.88 16.69
C LEU A 77 -10.22 -4.23 18.04
N ILE A 78 -8.94 -4.03 18.33
CA ILE A 78 -8.50 -3.36 19.56
C ILE A 78 -9.03 -1.92 19.62
N ASN A 79 -8.98 -1.18 18.52
CA ASN A 79 -9.45 0.20 18.48
C ASN A 79 -10.97 0.30 18.67
N ASP A 80 -11.73 -0.64 18.11
CA ASP A 80 -13.18 -0.67 18.25
C ASP A 80 -13.61 -1.09 19.66
N SER A 81 -12.90 -2.03 20.27
CA SER A 81 -13.10 -2.39 21.69
C SER A 81 -12.90 -1.17 22.61
N LYS A 82 -11.86 -0.36 22.38
CA LYS A 82 -11.60 0.87 23.16
C LYS A 82 -12.70 1.93 23.03
N ARG A 83 -13.51 1.88 21.97
CA ARG A 83 -14.64 2.80 21.75
C ARG A 83 -15.92 2.34 22.45
N GLY A 84 -15.89 1.25 23.23
CA GLY A 84 -17.03 0.73 23.95
C GLY A 84 -18.14 0.17 23.07
N ARG A 85 -17.86 -0.14 21.81
CA ARG A 85 -18.84 -0.73 20.89
C ARG A 85 -18.86 -2.24 21.05
N GLU A 86 -20.07 -2.80 21.00
CA GLU A 86 -20.21 -4.25 20.94
C GLU A 86 -19.46 -4.81 19.75
N HIS A 87 -18.66 -5.84 19.99
CA HIS A 87 -18.02 -6.58 18.91
C HIS A 87 -17.83 -8.05 19.30
N ASN A 88 -18.12 -8.94 18.37
CA ASN A 88 -17.89 -10.37 18.54
C ASN A 88 -17.00 -10.95 17.42
N LEU A 89 -16.32 -10.09 16.66
CA LEU A 89 -15.46 -10.49 15.57
C LEU A 89 -14.10 -10.95 16.06
N THR A 90 -13.63 -12.03 15.48
CA THR A 90 -12.25 -12.52 15.60
C THR A 90 -11.45 -12.22 14.31
N VAL A 91 -10.12 -12.35 14.38
CA VAL A 91 -9.26 -12.26 13.19
C VAL A 91 -9.65 -13.32 12.15
N ASN A 92 -10.10 -14.51 12.59
CA ASN A 92 -10.54 -15.55 11.68
C ASN A 92 -11.80 -15.16 10.92
N ASP A 93 -12.79 -14.56 11.59
CA ASP A 93 -14.01 -14.08 10.94
C ASP A 93 -13.70 -13.05 9.84
N ILE A 94 -12.77 -12.13 10.13
CA ILE A 94 -12.36 -11.14 9.15
C ILE A 94 -11.57 -11.79 7.98
N ASN A 95 -10.78 -12.82 8.26
CA ASN A 95 -10.11 -13.60 7.20
C ASN A 95 -11.12 -14.34 6.32
N GLU A 96 -12.19 -14.88 6.89
CA GLU A 96 -13.28 -15.53 6.16
C GLU A 96 -14.04 -14.51 5.29
N MET A 97 -14.39 -13.34 5.83
CA MET A 97 -14.99 -12.25 5.04
C MET A 97 -14.11 -11.88 3.84
N TYR A 98 -12.79 -11.75 4.06
CA TYR A 98 -11.86 -11.43 2.98
C TYR A 98 -11.85 -12.49 1.88
N LYS A 99 -11.90 -13.77 2.25
CA LYS A 99 -11.99 -14.88 1.28
C LYS A 99 -13.33 -14.88 0.56
N ASN A 100 -14.44 -14.74 1.30
CA ASN A 100 -15.79 -14.76 0.75
C ASN A 100 -16.05 -13.59 -0.20
N GLN A 101 -15.39 -12.46 0.05
CA GLN A 101 -15.41 -11.28 -0.85
C GLN A 101 -14.35 -11.36 -1.96
N ASN A 102 -13.63 -12.49 -2.10
CA ASN A 102 -12.54 -12.67 -3.08
C ASN A 102 -11.45 -11.59 -2.99
N GLY A 103 -11.21 -11.02 -1.80
CA GLY A 103 -10.27 -9.92 -1.60
C GLY A 103 -10.73 -8.58 -2.18
N LEU A 104 -12.01 -8.44 -2.51
CA LEU A 104 -12.59 -7.22 -3.10
C LEU A 104 -13.34 -6.39 -2.04
N CYS A 105 -13.37 -5.08 -2.26
CA CYS A 105 -14.22 -4.17 -1.51
C CYS A 105 -15.70 -4.53 -1.70
N TYR A 106 -16.45 -4.62 -0.60
CA TYR A 106 -17.88 -4.94 -0.65
C TYR A 106 -18.69 -3.97 -1.55
N TRP A 107 -18.37 -2.67 -1.49
CA TRP A 107 -19.10 -1.62 -2.22
C TRP A 107 -18.62 -1.44 -3.66
N PHE A 108 -17.32 -1.16 -3.83
CA PHE A 108 -16.76 -0.76 -5.13
C PHE A 108 -16.26 -1.91 -5.98
N LYS A 109 -16.24 -3.14 -5.44
CA LYS A 109 -15.69 -4.33 -6.10
C LYS A 109 -14.24 -4.20 -6.58
N VAL A 110 -13.50 -3.23 -6.07
CA VAL A 110 -12.07 -3.06 -6.34
C VAL A 110 -11.23 -3.90 -5.37
N PRO A 111 -10.00 -4.31 -5.74
CA PRO A 111 -9.12 -5.08 -4.87
C PRO A 111 -8.83 -4.37 -3.54
N LEU A 112 -8.89 -5.10 -2.45
CA LEU A 112 -8.45 -4.65 -1.14
C LEU A 112 -6.93 -4.86 -1.02
N ILE A 113 -6.18 -3.77 -0.80
CA ILE A 113 -4.72 -3.78 -0.75
C ILE A 113 -4.26 -3.44 0.66
N PRO A 114 -3.81 -4.43 1.47
CA PRO A 114 -3.17 -4.16 2.75
C PRO A 114 -1.93 -3.30 2.57
N SER A 115 -1.94 -2.08 3.09
CA SER A 115 -0.88 -1.10 2.90
C SER A 115 -0.26 -0.69 4.23
N ASN A 116 1.05 -0.42 4.22
CA ASN A 116 1.73 0.22 5.35
C ASN A 116 1.56 1.75 5.35
N LYS A 117 1.03 2.31 4.25
CA LYS A 117 0.73 3.74 4.18
C LYS A 117 -0.61 3.98 4.85
N PRO A 118 -0.69 4.82 5.88
CA PRO A 118 -1.97 5.16 6.50
C PRO A 118 -2.90 5.79 5.47
N LYS A 119 -4.19 5.48 5.58
CA LYS A 119 -5.24 6.02 4.72
C LYS A 119 -5.06 5.72 3.21
N HIS A 120 -4.39 4.61 2.87
CA HIS A 120 -4.35 4.18 1.46
C HIS A 120 -5.78 3.92 0.96
N PRO A 121 -6.21 4.44 -0.21
CA PRO A 121 -7.60 4.36 -0.68
C PRO A 121 -8.20 2.95 -0.67
N GLN A 122 -7.42 1.95 -1.07
CA GLN A 122 -7.84 0.55 -1.15
C GLN A 122 -7.51 -0.26 0.12
N GLN A 123 -7.06 0.38 1.20
CA GLN A 123 -6.78 -0.33 2.45
C GLN A 123 -8.06 -0.94 3.01
N PRO A 124 -8.04 -2.23 3.41
CA PRO A 124 -9.20 -2.87 4.05
C PRO A 124 -9.59 -2.15 5.34
N SER A 125 -10.88 -1.96 5.52
CA SER A 125 -11.48 -1.45 6.75
C SER A 125 -12.78 -2.20 7.04
N LEU A 126 -13.15 -2.32 8.31
CA LEU A 126 -14.44 -2.84 8.73
C LEU A 126 -15.49 -1.74 8.58
N ASP A 127 -16.54 -2.03 7.84
CA ASP A 127 -17.67 -1.13 7.64
C ASP A 127 -18.95 -1.78 8.15
N ARG A 128 -19.69 -1.10 9.04
CA ARG A 128 -20.94 -1.58 9.59
C ARG A 128 -22.08 -1.24 8.64
N LEU A 129 -22.87 -2.24 8.25
CA LEU A 129 -24.05 -2.06 7.40
C LEU A 129 -25.06 -1.13 8.08
N ASP A 130 -25.30 -1.34 9.36
CA ASP A 130 -26.11 -0.48 10.24
C ASP A 130 -25.20 0.21 11.26
N GLY A 131 -25.09 1.52 11.19
CA GLY A 131 -24.27 2.33 12.09
C GLY A 131 -24.69 2.29 13.56
N ASN A 132 -25.95 1.93 13.85
CA ASN A 132 -26.48 1.84 15.20
C ASN A 132 -26.11 0.53 15.91
N LYS A 133 -25.73 -0.51 15.15
CA LYS A 133 -25.28 -1.80 15.67
C LYS A 133 -23.77 -1.85 15.85
N GLY A 134 -23.31 -2.82 16.62
CA GLY A 134 -21.89 -3.07 16.84
C GLY A 134 -21.18 -3.76 15.66
N TYR A 135 -19.94 -4.16 15.90
CA TYR A 135 -19.13 -4.92 14.95
C TYR A 135 -19.40 -6.42 15.12
N THR A 136 -20.50 -6.88 14.55
CA THR A 136 -20.95 -8.28 14.58
C THR A 136 -20.85 -8.90 13.19
N LYS A 137 -20.80 -10.22 13.10
CA LYS A 137 -20.61 -10.97 11.83
C LYS A 137 -21.67 -10.65 10.78
N ASP A 138 -22.90 -10.43 11.22
CA ASP A 138 -24.07 -10.11 10.40
C ASP A 138 -24.15 -8.63 10.00
N ASN A 139 -23.42 -7.77 10.70
CA ASN A 139 -23.47 -6.33 10.51
C ASN A 139 -22.21 -5.72 9.88
N VAL A 140 -21.19 -6.51 9.59
CA VAL A 140 -19.90 -5.98 9.11
C VAL A 140 -19.53 -6.57 7.76
N VAL A 141 -18.98 -5.71 6.91
CA VAL A 141 -18.37 -6.07 5.64
C VAL A 141 -16.97 -5.47 5.54
N LEU A 142 -16.14 -6.04 4.66
CA LEU A 142 -14.85 -5.44 4.33
C LEU A 142 -15.03 -4.44 3.19
N ALA A 143 -14.82 -3.18 3.51
CA ALA A 143 -14.80 -2.08 2.54
C ALA A 143 -13.37 -1.55 2.35
N CYS A 144 -13.08 -0.94 1.22
CA CYS A 144 -11.87 -0.15 1.11
C CYS A 144 -12.03 1.18 1.90
N TYR A 145 -10.90 1.73 2.34
CA TYR A 145 -10.87 2.95 3.15
C TYR A 145 -11.69 4.10 2.51
N SER A 146 -11.55 4.30 1.20
CA SER A 146 -12.30 5.34 0.48
C SER A 146 -13.82 5.11 0.49
N ALA A 147 -14.27 3.87 0.33
CA ALA A 147 -15.69 3.55 0.37
C ALA A 147 -16.27 3.73 1.78
N ASN A 148 -15.55 3.30 2.81
CA ASN A 148 -15.98 3.42 4.20
C ASN A 148 -16.10 4.89 4.63
N ILE A 149 -15.11 5.72 4.30
CA ILE A 149 -15.18 7.16 4.58
C ILE A 149 -16.26 7.84 3.76
N GLY A 150 -16.39 7.51 2.46
CA GLY A 150 -17.41 8.10 1.60
C GLY A 150 -18.83 7.78 2.07
N ARG A 151 -19.05 6.56 2.57
CA ARG A 151 -20.33 6.16 3.15
C ARG A 151 -20.61 6.89 4.47
N ASN A 152 -19.58 7.02 5.31
CA ASN A 152 -19.69 7.66 6.62
C ASN A 152 -20.90 7.15 7.42
N GLU A 153 -21.79 8.04 7.86
CA GLU A 153 -23.00 7.70 8.64
C GLU A 153 -24.25 7.50 7.76
N ASN A 154 -24.11 7.56 6.43
CA ASN A 154 -25.24 7.33 5.54
C ASN A 154 -25.79 5.92 5.74
N ASN A 155 -27.14 5.82 5.80
CA ASN A 155 -27.77 4.50 5.88
C ASN A 155 -27.55 3.68 4.60
N LEU A 156 -27.82 2.39 4.71
CA LEU A 156 -27.55 1.42 3.65
C LEU A 156 -28.29 1.75 2.33
N GLU A 157 -29.53 2.18 2.43
CA GLU A 157 -30.36 2.48 1.27
C GLU A 157 -29.88 3.73 0.53
N THR A 158 -29.64 4.81 1.26
CA THR A 158 -29.09 6.05 0.69
C THR A 158 -27.75 5.79 0.00
N TRP A 159 -26.87 5.00 0.60
CA TRP A 159 -25.58 4.68 0.03
C TRP A 159 -25.70 3.82 -1.24
N LYS A 160 -26.56 2.81 -1.23
CA LYS A 160 -26.81 1.99 -2.44
C LYS A 160 -27.38 2.81 -3.59
N ASN A 161 -28.33 3.68 -3.30
CA ASN A 161 -28.91 4.57 -4.32
C ASN A 161 -27.86 5.49 -4.92
N PHE A 162 -26.96 6.06 -4.10
CA PHE A 162 -25.84 6.85 -4.59
C PHE A 162 -24.88 6.03 -5.48
N LEU A 163 -24.52 4.82 -5.07
CA LEU A 163 -23.67 3.95 -5.88
C LEU A 163 -24.31 3.58 -7.22
N ASN A 164 -25.62 3.33 -7.23
CA ASN A 164 -26.35 3.05 -8.47
C ASN A 164 -26.35 4.24 -9.44
N LEU A 165 -26.23 5.47 -8.94
CA LEU A 165 -26.06 6.66 -9.80
C LEU A 165 -24.63 6.75 -10.38
N LEU A 166 -23.61 6.32 -9.62
CA LEU A 166 -22.22 6.38 -10.06
C LEU A 166 -21.84 5.27 -11.05
N PHE A 167 -22.44 4.09 -10.91
CA PHE A 167 -22.09 2.89 -11.66
C PHE A 167 -23.25 2.41 -12.54
N LYS A 168 -24.08 3.34 -13.01
CA LYS A 168 -25.03 3.04 -14.09
C LYS A 168 -24.24 2.82 -15.37
N ASP A 169 -24.25 1.58 -15.86
CA ASP A 169 -23.89 1.23 -17.22
C ASP A 169 -24.94 1.74 -18.22
#